data_eea3e1e98afbf86f53cee6024a831b57
#
_entry.id   eea3e1e98afbf86f53cee6024a831b57
#
_cell.length_a   1.000
_cell.length_b   1.000
_cell.length_c   1.000
_cell.angle_alpha   90.00
_cell.angle_beta   90.00
_cell.angle_gamma   90.00
#
_symmetry.space_group_name_H-M   'P 1'
#
loop_
_entity.id
_entity.type
_entity.pdbx_description
1 polymer ?
#
loop_
_entity_poly.entity_id
_entity_poly.type
_entity_poly.pdbx_seq_one_letter_code
_entity_poly.pdbx_strand_id
1 'polypeptide(L)'
;MTVYDKRASGFLPGEGCGFVVLKRLEDAQRDGNYIYATINGWGISSDGKGGITAPSKIGQSKALLRAYQKAGYSPHTLNFIEGHGTGTAVGDRTELEGIALAMSQHGEILPRSVGMTSFKSIVGHTKAASGIGAFI
;
A
#
# COMPACT_ATOMS: atom_id res chain seq x y z
N MET A 1 10.00 6.56 13.25
CA MET A 1 10.03 7.30 11.96
C MET A 1 8.68 7.99 11.77
N THR A 2 8.66 9.21 11.25
CA THR A 2 7.42 9.98 11.08
C THR A 2 6.98 9.87 9.62
N VAL A 3 5.80 9.27 9.38
CA VAL A 3 5.24 9.06 8.04
C VAL A 3 3.98 9.89 7.86
N TYR A 4 3.72 10.35 6.65
CA TYR A 4 2.54 11.16 6.29
C TYR A 4 2.32 12.39 7.18
N ASP A 5 3.40 13.00 7.64
CA ASP A 5 3.37 14.12 8.57
C ASP A 5 4.29 15.24 8.05
N LYS A 6 3.94 16.49 8.37
CA LYS A 6 4.76 17.65 8.02
C LYS A 6 6.17 17.63 8.64
N ARG A 7 6.38 16.81 9.66
CA ARG A 7 7.67 16.59 10.33
C ARG A 7 8.50 15.48 9.68
N ALA A 8 8.03 14.90 8.57
CA ALA A 8 8.75 13.86 7.85
C ALA A 8 10.15 14.38 7.43
N SER A 9 11.19 13.68 7.85
CA SER A 9 12.59 14.08 7.67
C SER A 9 13.46 13.01 7.02
N GLY A 10 12.84 12.00 6.45
CA GLY A 10 13.50 10.83 5.85
C GLY A 10 13.21 9.55 6.61
N PHE A 11 13.77 8.46 6.12
CA PHE A 11 13.57 7.14 6.69
C PHE A 11 14.74 6.71 7.58
N LEU A 12 14.42 5.92 8.59
CA LEU A 12 15.42 5.19 9.38
C LEU A 12 15.56 3.77 8.82
N PRO A 13 16.78 3.26 8.60
CA PRO A 13 16.99 1.86 8.26
C PRO A 13 16.48 0.95 9.36
N GLY A 14 15.79 -0.12 8.97
CA GLY A 14 15.38 -1.22 9.83
C GLY A 14 15.80 -2.55 9.23
N GLU A 15 15.66 -3.61 10.00
CA GLU A 15 15.96 -4.97 9.58
C GLU A 15 14.75 -5.86 9.81
N GLY A 16 14.63 -6.92 9.03
CA GLY A 16 13.57 -7.88 9.21
C GLY A 16 13.50 -8.91 8.08
N CYS A 17 12.77 -9.95 8.35
CA CYS A 17 12.32 -10.91 7.35
C CYS A 17 10.89 -11.32 7.69
N GLY A 18 10.15 -11.78 6.68
CA GLY A 18 8.79 -12.25 6.86
C GLY A 18 8.49 -13.35 5.85
N PHE A 19 7.58 -14.25 6.21
CA PHE A 19 7.11 -15.33 5.36
C PHE A 19 5.60 -15.42 5.44
N VAL A 20 4.97 -15.65 4.31
CA VAL A 20 3.54 -15.96 4.22
C VAL A 20 3.35 -17.25 3.43
N VAL A 21 2.39 -18.04 3.81
CA VAL A 21 1.98 -19.23 3.06
C VAL A 21 0.79 -18.85 2.22
N LEU A 22 0.96 -18.89 0.89
CA LEU A 22 -0.12 -18.62 -0.06
C LEU A 22 -0.74 -19.94 -0.51
N LYS A 23 -2.07 -19.97 -0.54
CA LYS A 23 -2.85 -21.11 -1.01
C LYS A 23 -4.09 -20.61 -1.73
N ARG A 24 -4.57 -21.33 -2.72
CA ARG A 24 -5.87 -21.01 -3.32
C ARG A 24 -6.96 -21.10 -2.28
N LEU A 25 -7.90 -20.18 -2.30
CA LEU A 25 -8.96 -20.10 -1.29
C LEU A 25 -9.74 -21.40 -1.18
N GLU A 26 -10.14 -21.98 -2.32
CA GLU A 26 -10.88 -23.24 -2.40
C GLU A 26 -10.11 -24.40 -1.77
N ASP A 27 -8.80 -24.48 -2.03
CA ASP A 27 -7.94 -25.51 -1.44
C ASP A 27 -7.78 -25.33 0.06
N ALA A 28 -7.63 -24.08 0.53
CA ALA A 28 -7.52 -23.79 1.93
C ALA A 28 -8.81 -24.15 2.71
N GLN A 29 -9.97 -23.86 2.12
CA GLN A 29 -11.29 -24.23 2.68
C GLN A 29 -11.48 -25.73 2.70
N ARG A 30 -11.21 -26.43 1.59
CA ARG A 30 -11.31 -27.90 1.51
C ARG A 30 -10.43 -28.59 2.53
N ASP A 31 -9.22 -28.10 2.74
CA ASP A 31 -8.22 -28.70 3.62
C ASP A 31 -8.35 -28.23 5.08
N GLY A 32 -9.36 -27.41 5.41
CA GLY A 32 -9.63 -26.91 6.75
C GLY A 32 -8.55 -26.00 7.32
N ASN A 33 -7.79 -25.30 6.44
CA ASN A 33 -6.73 -24.42 6.90
C ASN A 33 -7.30 -23.14 7.52
N TYR A 34 -6.61 -22.60 8.51
CA TYR A 34 -6.92 -21.26 9.02
C TYR A 34 -6.56 -20.21 7.99
N ILE A 35 -7.52 -19.35 7.66
CA ILE A 35 -7.37 -18.29 6.64
C ILE A 35 -7.32 -16.95 7.37
N TYR A 36 -6.16 -16.30 7.37
CA TYR A 36 -5.98 -14.98 7.97
C TYR A 36 -6.64 -13.89 7.14
N ALA A 37 -6.45 -13.96 5.81
CA ALA A 37 -6.98 -12.99 4.86
C ALA A 37 -7.02 -13.59 3.45
N THR A 38 -7.70 -12.90 2.53
CA THR A 38 -7.72 -13.23 1.11
C THR A 38 -7.14 -12.09 0.29
N ILE A 39 -6.34 -12.41 -0.73
CA ILE A 39 -5.86 -11.44 -1.71
C ILE A 39 -6.91 -11.32 -2.82
N ASN A 40 -7.74 -10.29 -2.76
CA ASN A 40 -8.84 -10.11 -3.70
C ASN A 40 -8.41 -9.44 -5.01
N GLY A 41 -7.34 -8.65 -4.97
CA GLY A 41 -6.85 -7.97 -6.16
C GLY A 41 -5.40 -7.54 -6.01
N TRP A 42 -4.76 -7.32 -7.14
CA TRP A 42 -3.40 -6.81 -7.21
C TRP A 42 -3.21 -5.97 -8.47
N GLY A 43 -2.28 -5.03 -8.43
CA GLY A 43 -1.94 -4.19 -9.55
C GLY A 43 -0.48 -3.82 -9.57
N ILE A 44 0.10 -3.80 -10.75
CA ILE A 44 1.48 -3.40 -11.00
C ILE A 44 1.49 -2.24 -11.98
N SER A 45 2.40 -1.31 -11.77
CA SER A 45 2.64 -0.18 -12.64
C SER A 45 4.12 0.16 -12.66
N SER A 46 4.53 0.90 -13.67
CA SER A 46 5.85 1.52 -13.76
C SER A 46 5.67 3.02 -13.94
N ASP A 47 6.58 3.80 -13.39
CA ASP A 47 6.55 5.27 -13.48
C ASP A 47 6.97 5.79 -14.88
N GLY A 48 7.38 4.88 -15.78
CA GLY A 48 7.67 5.18 -17.18
C GLY A 48 8.93 6.02 -17.35
N LYS A 49 8.82 7.18 -18.03
CA LYS A 49 9.95 8.05 -18.37
C LYS A 49 10.45 8.93 -17.22
N GLY A 50 9.89 8.78 -16.02
CA GLY A 50 10.37 9.45 -14.81
C GLY A 50 11.79 9.01 -14.42
N GLY A 51 12.52 9.85 -13.70
CA GLY A 51 13.83 9.46 -13.15
C GLY A 51 13.68 8.33 -12.12
N ILE A 52 14.73 7.54 -11.93
CA ILE A 52 14.77 6.40 -10.99
C ILE A 52 14.38 6.81 -9.55
N THR A 53 14.62 8.05 -9.19
CA THR A 53 14.42 8.56 -7.83
C THR A 53 13.14 9.36 -7.62
N ALA A 54 12.36 9.63 -8.68
CA ALA A 54 11.17 10.45 -8.60
C ALA A 54 9.90 9.57 -8.69
N PRO A 55 9.17 9.38 -7.58
CA PRO A 55 7.92 8.63 -7.60
C PRO A 55 6.85 9.36 -8.40
N SER A 56 5.99 8.61 -9.11
CA SER A 56 4.90 9.14 -9.93
C SER A 56 3.54 8.83 -9.33
N LYS A 57 2.78 9.86 -8.96
CA LYS A 57 1.40 9.69 -8.50
C LYS A 57 0.50 9.01 -9.53
N ILE A 58 0.78 9.23 -10.83
CA ILE A 58 0.02 8.59 -11.92
C ILE A 58 0.36 7.10 -12.00
N GLY A 59 1.64 6.74 -11.86
CA GLY A 59 2.07 5.34 -11.80
C GLY A 59 1.42 4.61 -10.63
N GLN A 60 1.50 5.19 -9.43
CA GLN A 60 0.89 4.63 -8.21
C GLN A 60 -0.63 4.51 -8.33
N SER A 61 -1.31 5.54 -8.80
CA SER A 61 -2.76 5.52 -9.04
C SER A 61 -3.17 4.39 -10.00
N LYS A 62 -2.41 4.17 -11.08
CA LYS A 62 -2.68 3.07 -12.03
C LYS A 62 -2.56 1.70 -11.37
N ALA A 63 -1.57 1.48 -10.51
CA ALA A 63 -1.43 0.22 -9.79
C ALA A 63 -2.64 -0.02 -8.86
N LEU A 64 -3.06 0.99 -8.12
CA LEU A 64 -4.24 0.93 -7.25
C LEU A 64 -5.52 0.63 -8.05
N LEU A 65 -5.78 1.37 -9.12
CA LEU A 65 -6.97 1.16 -9.95
C LEU A 65 -7.03 -0.26 -10.53
N ARG A 66 -5.90 -0.82 -10.97
CA ARG A 66 -5.81 -2.20 -11.45
C ARG A 66 -6.12 -3.21 -10.33
N ALA A 67 -5.64 -2.93 -9.11
CA ALA A 67 -5.93 -3.78 -7.95
C ALA A 67 -7.43 -3.77 -7.62
N TYR A 68 -8.06 -2.59 -7.53
CA TYR A 68 -9.49 -2.48 -7.25
C TYR A 68 -10.37 -3.04 -8.36
N GLN A 69 -9.99 -2.86 -9.62
CA GLN A 69 -10.69 -3.48 -10.74
C GLN A 69 -10.71 -5.00 -10.63
N LYS A 70 -9.60 -5.62 -10.24
CA LYS A 70 -9.54 -7.07 -10.01
C LYS A 70 -10.29 -7.51 -8.77
N ALA A 71 -10.23 -6.71 -7.70
CA ALA A 71 -10.91 -7.00 -6.45
C ALA A 71 -12.44 -6.93 -6.58
N GLY A 72 -12.95 -6.16 -7.53
CA GLY A 72 -14.39 -6.05 -7.80
C GLY A 72 -15.16 -5.20 -6.79
N TYR A 73 -14.48 -4.39 -5.97
CA TYR A 73 -15.12 -3.46 -5.03
C TYR A 73 -14.47 -2.07 -5.08
N SER A 74 -15.20 -1.08 -4.59
CA SER A 74 -14.74 0.30 -4.55
C SER A 74 -13.73 0.53 -3.42
N PRO A 75 -12.67 1.35 -3.63
CA PRO A 75 -11.77 1.75 -2.55
C PRO A 75 -12.46 2.53 -1.42
N HIS A 76 -13.67 3.06 -1.64
CA HIS A 76 -14.47 3.72 -0.59
C HIS A 76 -15.00 2.75 0.49
N THR A 77 -14.93 1.44 0.24
CA THR A 77 -15.29 0.42 1.24
C THR A 77 -14.14 0.07 2.17
N LEU A 78 -12.96 0.64 1.96
CA LEU A 78 -11.81 0.41 2.82
C LEU A 78 -11.97 1.11 4.16
N ASN A 79 -11.58 0.43 5.22
CA ASN A 79 -11.42 1.02 6.54
C ASN A 79 -9.99 1.50 6.79
N PHE A 80 -9.01 0.87 6.10
CA PHE A 80 -7.61 1.07 6.38
C PHE A 80 -6.73 0.86 5.14
N ILE A 81 -5.66 1.64 5.04
CA ILE A 81 -4.60 1.52 4.04
C ILE A 81 -3.26 1.41 4.76
N GLU A 82 -2.55 0.32 4.52
CA GLU A 82 -1.14 0.22 4.82
C GLU A 82 -0.35 0.78 3.64
N GLY A 83 0.29 1.92 3.83
CA GLY A 83 1.00 2.61 2.78
C GLY A 83 2.50 2.32 2.75
N HIS A 84 3.16 2.78 1.69
CA HIS A 84 4.61 2.68 1.57
C HIS A 84 5.33 3.55 2.62
N GLY A 85 4.89 4.79 2.84
CA GLY A 85 5.25 5.64 3.95
C GLY A 85 6.74 5.67 4.32
N THR A 86 7.58 6.25 3.47
CA THR A 86 9.03 6.30 3.71
C THR A 86 9.45 7.39 4.69
N GLY A 87 8.53 8.25 5.10
CA GLY A 87 8.83 9.42 5.92
C GLY A 87 9.60 10.51 5.18
N THR A 88 9.60 10.47 3.84
CA THR A 88 10.18 11.53 3.01
C THR A 88 9.09 12.49 2.57
N ALA A 89 9.32 13.79 2.67
CA ALA A 89 8.32 14.80 2.32
C ALA A 89 7.78 14.65 0.89
N VAL A 90 8.65 14.35 -0.07
CA VAL A 90 8.25 14.15 -1.49
C VAL A 90 7.55 12.81 -1.67
N GLY A 91 8.10 11.73 -1.12
CA GLY A 91 7.56 10.38 -1.28
C GLY A 91 6.17 10.24 -0.67
N ASP A 92 6.01 10.63 0.59
CA ASP A 92 4.76 10.55 1.31
C ASP A 92 3.66 11.40 0.65
N ARG A 93 4.01 12.61 0.22
CA ARG A 93 3.09 13.48 -0.51
C ARG A 93 2.65 12.87 -1.84
N THR A 94 3.60 12.36 -2.63
CA THR A 94 3.29 11.75 -3.94
C THR A 94 2.39 10.52 -3.77
N GLU A 95 2.62 9.74 -2.74
CA GLU A 95 1.78 8.58 -2.42
C GLU A 95 0.36 8.99 -2.05
N LEU A 96 0.19 9.96 -1.15
CA LEU A 96 -1.13 10.49 -0.80
C LEU A 96 -1.87 11.05 -2.01
N GLU A 97 -1.19 11.80 -2.88
CA GLU A 97 -1.77 12.31 -4.12
C GLU A 97 -2.14 11.17 -5.09
N GLY A 98 -1.36 10.10 -5.16
CA GLY A 98 -1.63 8.92 -5.97
C GLY A 98 -2.86 8.14 -5.49
N ILE A 99 -2.98 7.97 -4.17
CA ILE A 99 -4.15 7.34 -3.54
C ILE A 99 -5.41 8.20 -3.76
N ALA A 100 -5.33 9.50 -3.50
CA ALA A 100 -6.45 10.41 -3.73
C ALA A 100 -6.90 10.41 -5.19
N LEU A 101 -5.96 10.38 -6.14
CA LEU A 101 -6.28 10.28 -7.56
C LEU A 101 -6.97 8.96 -7.92
N ALA A 102 -6.56 7.83 -7.34
CA ALA A 102 -7.22 6.55 -7.56
C ALA A 102 -8.63 6.53 -6.96
N MET A 103 -8.79 7.03 -5.74
CA MET A 103 -10.08 7.06 -5.05
C MET A 103 -11.08 7.97 -5.74
N SER A 104 -10.65 9.15 -6.23
CA SER A 104 -11.54 10.11 -6.90
C SER A 104 -12.20 9.57 -8.17
N GLN A 105 -11.64 8.53 -8.78
CA GLN A 105 -12.25 7.86 -9.94
C GLN A 105 -13.44 6.96 -9.58
N HIS A 106 -13.65 6.71 -8.30
CA HIS A 106 -14.76 5.90 -7.80
C HIS A 106 -15.85 6.74 -7.10
N GLY A 107 -15.77 8.07 -7.18
CA GLY A 107 -16.73 9.00 -6.58
C GLY A 107 -16.08 9.97 -5.60
N GLU A 108 -16.89 10.68 -4.84
CA GLU A 108 -16.44 11.65 -3.85
C GLU A 108 -15.79 10.94 -2.65
N ILE A 109 -14.65 11.46 -2.22
CA ILE A 109 -13.93 10.96 -1.04
C ILE A 109 -14.47 11.70 0.18
N LEU A 110 -15.08 10.96 1.09
CA LEU A 110 -15.50 11.53 2.36
C LEU A 110 -14.29 11.79 3.25
N PRO A 111 -14.15 12.98 3.82
CA PRO A 111 -13.04 13.25 4.74
C PRO A 111 -13.00 12.27 5.91
N ARG A 112 -11.83 11.79 6.26
CA ARG A 112 -11.58 10.86 7.39
C ARG A 112 -12.30 9.52 7.28
N SER A 113 -12.66 9.08 6.07
CA SER A 113 -13.36 7.81 5.85
C SER A 113 -12.43 6.59 5.92
N VAL A 114 -11.13 6.76 5.66
CA VAL A 114 -10.15 5.66 5.61
C VAL A 114 -8.95 6.00 6.49
N GLY A 115 -8.59 5.08 7.38
CA GLY A 115 -7.37 5.17 8.17
C GLY A 115 -6.14 4.88 7.31
N MET A 116 -5.01 5.54 7.58
CA MET A 116 -3.77 5.29 6.88
C MET A 116 -2.57 5.29 7.83
N THR A 117 -1.69 4.34 7.65
CA THR A 117 -0.41 4.25 8.35
C THR A 117 0.65 3.57 7.48
N SER A 118 1.84 3.44 8.03
CA SER A 118 2.87 2.54 7.51
C SER A 118 3.56 1.84 8.67
N PHE A 119 3.69 0.54 8.56
CA PHE A 119 4.47 -0.33 9.43
C PHE A 119 5.90 0.22 9.66
N LYS A 120 6.44 0.93 8.68
CA LYS A 120 7.74 1.59 8.78
C LYS A 120 7.81 2.68 9.85
N SER A 121 6.68 3.22 10.26
CA SER A 121 6.62 4.16 11.38
C SER A 121 7.06 3.53 12.70
N ILE A 122 6.92 2.22 12.81
CA ILE A 122 7.21 1.43 14.03
C ILE A 122 8.62 0.84 13.97
N VAL A 123 8.97 0.17 12.86
CA VAL A 123 10.20 -0.62 12.77
C VAL A 123 11.27 -0.04 11.85
N GLY A 124 11.00 1.09 11.21
CA GLY A 124 11.89 1.65 10.20
C GLY A 124 11.73 0.97 8.83
N HIS A 125 12.55 1.37 7.88
CA HIS A 125 12.52 0.84 6.50
C HIS A 125 13.39 -0.40 6.38
N THR A 126 12.78 -1.57 6.39
CA THR A 126 13.45 -2.87 6.33
C THR A 126 13.94 -3.27 4.92
N LYS A 127 14.05 -2.30 4.00
CA LYS A 127 14.58 -2.49 2.64
C LYS A 127 13.82 -3.60 1.88
N ALA A 128 14.51 -4.68 1.52
CA ALA A 128 13.91 -5.79 0.78
C ALA A 128 12.72 -6.45 1.51
N ALA A 129 12.72 -6.44 2.84
CA ALA A 129 11.63 -7.00 3.64
C ALA A 129 10.47 -6.03 3.87
N SER A 130 10.54 -4.77 3.39
CA SER A 130 9.52 -3.78 3.72
C SER A 130 8.14 -4.08 3.12
N GLY A 131 8.11 -4.73 1.97
CA GLY A 131 6.84 -5.16 1.35
C GLY A 131 6.17 -6.28 2.12
N ILE A 132 6.93 -7.30 2.52
CA ILE A 132 6.36 -8.42 3.29
C ILE A 132 5.96 -7.97 4.70
N GLY A 133 6.74 -7.08 5.33
CA GLY A 133 6.39 -6.55 6.65
C GLY A 133 5.14 -5.66 6.63
N ALA A 134 4.88 -4.95 5.54
CA ALA A 134 3.64 -4.19 5.36
C ALA A 134 2.43 -5.08 5.01
N PHE A 135 2.67 -6.29 4.50
CA PHE A 135 1.64 -7.24 4.11
C PHE A 135 1.14 -8.10 5.27
N ILE A 136 1.99 -8.38 6.28
CA ILE A 136 1.66 -9.16 7.46
C ILE A 136 0.93 -8.30 8.50
#